data_6903c2024628007cb5d976a6ed58c945
#
_entry.id   6903c2024628007cb5d976a6ed58c945
#
_cell.length_a   1.000
_cell.length_b   1.000
_cell.length_c   1.000
_cell.angle_alpha   90.00
_cell.angle_beta   90.00
_cell.angle_gamma   90.00
#
_symmetry.space_group_name_H-M   'P 1'
#
loop_
_entity.id
_entity.type
_entity.pdbx_description
1 polymer ?
#
loop_
_entity_poly.entity_id
_entity_poly.type
_entity_poly.pdbx_seq_one_letter_code
_entity_poly.pdbx_strand_id
1 'polypeptide(L)'
;MNWLETQYPSPAFPSRRTDLEPGREQPQYYAAYAILTGSFPVSKNVQQKIGEADPPGLDDMMRRVRLIPSHTQPLFSPRVTIHTRDGVAHTLEATGREFIMGFDELAKRLAPIGAAVPIGERQYADLVAECRQLDQAKDVTRLIALTCRAG
;
A
#
# COMPACT_ATOMS: atom_id res chain seq x y z
N MET A 1 -10.99 -2.35 13.03
CA MET A 1 -10.05 -3.23 12.34
C MET A 1 -10.15 -4.63 12.92
N ASN A 2 -10.09 -5.69 12.11
CA ASN A 2 -10.10 -7.05 12.62
C ASN A 2 -8.91 -7.28 13.57
N TRP A 3 -9.10 -8.08 14.63
CA TRP A 3 -8.04 -8.33 15.60
C TRP A 3 -6.75 -8.88 14.96
N LEU A 4 -6.88 -9.80 14.00
CA LEU A 4 -5.74 -10.41 13.34
C LEU A 4 -4.90 -9.35 12.57
N GLU A 5 -5.56 -8.38 11.95
CA GLU A 5 -4.88 -7.29 11.22
C GLU A 5 -4.13 -6.34 12.14
N THR A 6 -4.54 -6.22 13.42
CA THR A 6 -3.81 -5.39 14.39
C THR A 6 -2.55 -6.06 14.93
N GLN A 7 -2.37 -7.35 14.65
CA GLN A 7 -1.18 -8.11 15.06
C GLN A 7 -0.04 -8.03 14.04
N TYR A 8 -0.21 -7.28 12.96
CA TYR A 8 0.85 -7.08 11.97
C TYR A 8 1.71 -5.84 12.31
N PRO A 9 3.05 -5.90 12.21
CA PRO A 9 3.82 -7.12 12.04
C PRO A 9 3.78 -7.98 13.32
N SER A 10 3.59 -9.27 13.16
CA SER A 10 3.48 -10.19 14.28
C SER A 10 4.77 -11.00 14.44
N PRO A 11 5.11 -11.45 15.65
CA PRO A 11 6.22 -12.39 15.83
C PRO A 11 6.07 -13.68 15.03
N ALA A 12 4.82 -14.11 14.75
CA ALA A 12 4.52 -15.26 13.90
C ALA A 12 4.76 -14.97 12.41
N PHE A 13 4.65 -13.70 12.01
CA PHE A 13 4.86 -13.25 10.63
C PHE A 13 5.81 -12.04 10.65
N PRO A 14 7.08 -12.24 11.02
CA PRO A 14 8.03 -11.14 11.09
C PRO A 14 8.19 -10.50 9.72
N SER A 15 8.17 -9.18 9.68
CA SER A 15 8.52 -8.45 8.48
C SER A 15 9.96 -8.80 8.07
N ARG A 16 10.14 -9.15 6.79
CA ARG A 16 11.47 -9.36 6.21
C ARG A 16 12.03 -8.08 5.59
N ARG A 17 11.32 -6.98 5.72
CA ARG A 17 11.74 -5.70 5.19
C ARG A 17 12.80 -5.11 6.12
N THR A 18 14.04 -5.15 5.65
CA THR A 18 15.20 -4.56 6.34
C THR A 18 15.46 -3.12 5.92
N ASP A 19 14.74 -2.65 4.90
CA ASP A 19 14.82 -1.31 4.32
C ASP A 19 13.97 -0.27 5.08
N LEU A 20 13.13 -0.74 6.00
CA LEU A 20 12.26 0.12 6.81
C LEU A 20 12.81 0.29 8.22
N GLU A 21 12.71 1.51 8.74
CA GLU A 21 12.91 1.75 10.15
C GLU A 21 11.83 1.04 10.99
N PRO A 22 12.17 0.58 12.21
CA PRO A 22 11.20 -0.04 13.09
C PRO A 22 9.95 0.83 13.28
N GLY A 23 8.78 0.23 13.08
CA GLY A 23 7.48 0.90 13.20
C GLY A 23 6.92 1.46 11.90
N ARG A 24 7.72 1.57 10.83
CA ARG A 24 7.25 2.05 9.51
C ARG A 24 6.39 1.03 8.76
N GLU A 25 6.46 -0.23 9.10
CA GLU A 25 5.58 -1.29 8.59
C GLU A 25 4.22 -1.35 9.29
N GLN A 26 3.98 -0.51 10.30
CA GLN A 26 2.73 -0.54 11.06
C GLN A 26 1.58 0.17 10.32
N PRO A 27 0.32 -0.26 10.52
CA PRO A 27 -0.84 0.42 9.94
C PRO A 27 -0.94 1.91 10.27
N GLN A 28 -0.43 2.32 11.44
CA GLN A 28 -0.37 3.72 11.85
C GLN A 28 0.46 4.58 10.89
N TYR A 29 1.57 4.06 10.37
CA TYR A 29 2.39 4.74 9.39
C TYR A 29 1.60 5.08 8.13
N TYR A 30 0.94 4.09 7.55
CA TYR A 30 0.17 4.27 6.30
C TYR A 30 -1.02 5.21 6.48
N ALA A 31 -1.72 5.10 7.62
CA ALA A 31 -2.84 5.98 7.94
C ALA A 31 -2.37 7.43 8.13
N ALA A 32 -1.29 7.64 8.89
CA ALA A 32 -0.72 8.96 9.13
C ALA A 32 -0.19 9.59 7.84
N TYR A 33 0.50 8.82 7.01
CA TYR A 33 1.00 9.28 5.71
C TYR A 33 -0.14 9.73 4.80
N ALA A 34 -1.20 8.92 4.68
CA ALA A 34 -2.36 9.24 3.86
C ALA A 34 -3.09 10.51 4.34
N ILE A 35 -3.22 10.70 5.66
CA ILE A 35 -3.84 11.92 6.24
C ILE A 35 -3.02 13.16 5.89
N LEU A 36 -1.68 13.09 5.94
CA LEU A 36 -0.81 14.24 5.69
C LEU A 36 -0.64 14.57 4.22
N THR A 37 -0.66 13.58 3.34
CA THR A 37 -0.31 13.75 1.92
C THR A 37 -1.48 13.56 0.95
N GLY A 38 -2.59 12.98 1.41
CA GLY A 38 -3.68 12.54 0.53
C GLY A 38 -3.30 11.38 -0.38
N SER A 39 -2.16 10.71 -0.13
CA SER A 39 -1.58 9.70 -0.99
C SER A 39 -1.07 8.50 -0.19
N PHE A 40 -0.63 7.48 -0.90
CA PHE A 40 0.02 6.31 -0.33
C PHE A 40 1.54 6.40 -0.50
N PRO A 41 2.36 5.97 0.47
CA PRO A 41 3.81 6.04 0.34
C PRO A 41 4.29 5.10 -0.76
N VAL A 42 4.94 5.67 -1.77
CA VAL A 42 5.56 4.94 -2.87
C VAL A 42 7.06 5.22 -2.84
N SER A 43 7.86 4.18 -2.69
CA SER A 43 9.31 4.31 -2.80
C SER A 43 9.71 4.67 -4.23
N LYS A 44 10.42 5.77 -4.42
CA LYS A 44 10.93 6.20 -5.73
C LYS A 44 12.13 5.37 -6.18
N ASN A 45 12.73 4.63 -5.28
CA ASN A 45 13.89 3.79 -5.55
C ASN A 45 13.87 2.60 -4.58
N VAL A 46 14.18 1.39 -5.07
CA VAL A 46 14.28 0.18 -4.24
C VAL A 46 15.34 0.32 -3.14
N GLN A 47 16.34 1.17 -3.34
CA GLN A 47 17.38 1.48 -2.35
C GLN A 47 17.04 2.69 -1.46
N GLN A 48 16.00 3.43 -1.80
CA GLN A 48 15.59 4.59 -1.02
C GLN A 48 14.83 4.12 0.22
N LYS A 49 15.31 4.49 1.38
CA LYS A 49 14.58 4.28 2.63
C LYS A 49 13.27 5.07 2.58
N ILE A 50 12.19 4.46 3.04
CA ILE A 50 10.89 5.13 3.09
C ILE A 50 10.98 6.41 3.95
N GLY A 51 11.80 6.41 5.01
CA GLY A 51 12.03 7.57 5.88
C GLY A 51 12.59 8.81 5.20
N GLU A 52 13.25 8.69 4.05
CA GLU A 52 13.77 9.84 3.28
C GLU A 52 12.67 10.64 2.59
N ALA A 53 11.51 10.03 2.36
CA ALA A 53 10.36 10.64 1.70
C ALA A 53 9.23 10.98 2.67
N ASP A 54 9.45 10.83 3.96
CA ASP A 54 8.41 11.03 4.97
C ASP A 54 8.00 12.52 5.06
N PRO A 55 6.69 12.79 5.11
CA PRO A 55 6.22 14.16 5.25
C PRO A 55 6.50 14.71 6.66
N PRO A 56 6.73 16.02 6.79
CA PRO A 56 6.88 16.66 8.08
C PRO A 56 5.69 16.36 9.02
N GLY A 57 5.97 16.05 10.28
CA GLY A 57 4.94 15.77 11.29
C GLY A 57 4.39 14.33 11.26
N LEU A 58 4.98 13.42 10.48
CA LEU A 58 4.51 12.05 10.36
C LEU A 58 4.50 11.33 11.72
N ASP A 59 5.57 11.42 12.50
CA ASP A 59 5.66 10.78 13.82
C ASP A 59 4.61 11.30 14.80
N ASP A 60 4.32 12.60 14.77
CA ASP A 60 3.26 13.19 15.58
C ASP A 60 1.89 12.68 15.16
N MET A 61 1.66 12.54 13.87
CA MET A 61 0.41 12.00 13.36
C MET A 61 0.27 10.52 13.69
N MET A 62 1.34 9.71 13.55
CA MET A 62 1.33 8.29 13.94
C MET A 62 0.92 8.09 15.39
N ARG A 63 1.43 8.93 16.32
CA ARG A 63 1.05 8.87 17.74
C ARG A 63 -0.43 9.14 17.99
N ARG A 64 -1.13 9.82 17.08
CA ARG A 64 -2.57 10.09 17.16
C ARG A 64 -3.42 8.97 16.58
N VAL A 65 -2.84 8.09 15.76
CA VAL A 65 -3.56 6.95 15.18
C VAL A 65 -3.67 5.84 16.22
N ARG A 66 -4.88 5.47 16.59
CA ARG A 66 -5.18 4.37 17.50
C ARG A 66 -5.73 3.18 16.73
N LEU A 67 -5.09 2.03 16.87
CA LEU A 67 -5.62 0.78 16.38
C LEU A 67 -6.53 0.18 17.45
N ILE A 68 -7.79 -0.05 17.10
CA ILE A 68 -8.78 -0.68 17.98
C ILE A 68 -9.07 -2.06 17.42
N PRO A 69 -8.57 -3.13 18.06
CA PRO A 69 -8.82 -4.50 17.63
C PRO A 69 -10.29 -4.88 17.84
N SER A 70 -10.84 -5.67 16.94
CA SER A 70 -12.21 -6.18 17.02
C SER A 70 -12.25 -7.64 16.58
N HIS A 71 -12.86 -8.49 17.37
CA HIS A 71 -13.09 -9.90 17.04
C HIS A 71 -14.33 -10.11 16.17
N THR A 72 -15.18 -9.09 16.03
CA THR A 72 -16.41 -9.15 15.24
C THR A 72 -16.28 -8.47 13.88
N GLN A 73 -15.27 -7.62 13.68
CA GLN A 73 -15.03 -6.96 12.40
C GLN A 73 -14.50 -7.98 11.39
N PRO A 74 -15.07 -8.08 10.17
CA PRO A 74 -14.54 -8.97 9.13
C PRO A 74 -13.10 -8.57 8.73
N LEU A 75 -12.35 -9.52 8.18
CA LEU A 75 -11.04 -9.25 7.57
C LEU A 75 -11.18 -8.27 6.41
N PHE A 76 -10.18 -7.42 6.24
CA PHE A 76 -10.11 -6.40 5.18
C PHE A 76 -11.28 -5.39 5.18
N SER A 77 -11.97 -5.27 6.32
CA SER A 77 -13.12 -4.36 6.49
C SER A 77 -12.86 -3.37 7.62
N PRO A 78 -11.79 -2.58 7.60
CA PRO A 78 -11.51 -1.64 8.67
C PRO A 78 -12.58 -0.55 8.73
N ARG A 79 -12.92 -0.14 9.96
CA ARG A 79 -13.64 1.10 10.21
C ARG A 79 -12.63 2.16 10.61
N VAL A 80 -12.62 3.27 9.90
CA VAL A 80 -11.74 4.42 10.16
C VAL A 80 -12.61 5.58 10.62
N THR A 81 -12.26 6.17 11.76
CA THR A 81 -12.90 7.41 12.24
C THR A 81 -11.82 8.48 12.40
N ILE A 82 -12.03 9.62 11.75
CA ILE A 82 -11.17 10.80 11.84
C ILE A 82 -11.92 11.87 12.62
N HIS A 83 -11.32 12.31 13.72
CA HIS A 83 -11.80 13.47 14.47
C HIS A 83 -11.04 14.72 14.05
N THR A 84 -11.75 15.67 13.50
CA THR A 84 -11.20 16.96 13.06
C THR A 84 -11.10 17.96 14.22
N ARG A 85 -10.35 19.04 14.05
CA ARG A 85 -10.11 20.04 15.12
C ARG A 85 -11.36 20.80 15.53
N ASP A 86 -12.35 20.89 14.65
CA ASP A 86 -13.67 21.50 14.90
C ASP A 86 -14.62 20.58 15.67
N GLY A 87 -14.13 19.39 16.06
CA GLY A 87 -14.92 18.41 16.85
C GLY A 87 -15.80 17.49 16.00
N VAL A 88 -15.74 17.57 14.66
CA VAL A 88 -16.52 16.69 13.79
C VAL A 88 -15.84 15.33 13.68
N ALA A 89 -16.62 14.25 13.71
CA ALA A 89 -16.16 12.88 13.49
C ALA A 89 -16.64 12.38 12.12
N HIS A 90 -15.69 12.02 11.26
CA HIS A 90 -15.94 11.40 9.96
C HIS A 90 -15.63 9.92 10.04
N THR A 91 -16.62 9.07 9.78
CA THR A 91 -16.42 7.60 9.83
C THR A 91 -16.68 7.00 8.46
N LEU A 92 -15.76 6.14 8.03
CA LEU A 92 -15.88 5.30 6.85
C LEU A 92 -15.59 3.85 7.25
N GLU A 93 -16.37 2.93 6.71
CA GLU A 93 -16.18 1.50 6.89
C GLU A 93 -15.98 0.84 5.53
N ALA A 94 -14.87 0.11 5.39
CA ALA A 94 -14.64 -0.73 4.23
C ALA A 94 -15.42 -2.04 4.36
N THR A 95 -15.88 -2.56 3.23
CA THR A 95 -16.65 -3.81 3.18
C THR A 95 -15.80 -5.02 2.81
N GLY A 96 -14.52 -4.80 2.48
CA GLY A 96 -13.62 -5.80 1.89
C GLY A 96 -13.80 -5.94 0.38
N ARG A 97 -14.90 -5.42 -0.18
CA ARG A 97 -15.14 -5.45 -1.64
C ARG A 97 -14.25 -4.47 -2.41
N GLU A 98 -13.72 -3.47 -1.73
CA GLU A 98 -12.79 -2.49 -2.27
C GLU A 98 -11.48 -3.13 -2.77
N PHE A 99 -11.18 -4.36 -2.34
CA PHE A 99 -10.05 -5.16 -2.82
C PHE A 99 -10.42 -6.06 -4.02
N ILE A 100 -11.73 -6.23 -4.30
CA ILE A 100 -12.23 -6.99 -5.44
C ILE A 100 -12.49 -6.00 -6.56
N MET A 101 -11.48 -5.75 -7.37
CA MET A 101 -11.57 -4.81 -8.48
C MET A 101 -11.16 -5.47 -9.79
N GLY A 102 -11.73 -5.01 -10.89
CA GLY A 102 -11.32 -5.44 -12.23
C GLY A 102 -9.93 -4.93 -12.57
N PHE A 103 -9.33 -5.56 -13.60
CA PHE A 103 -7.97 -5.26 -14.04
C PHE A 103 -7.76 -3.76 -14.34
N ASP A 104 -8.69 -3.11 -15.00
CA ASP A 104 -8.56 -1.69 -15.38
C ASP A 104 -8.52 -0.76 -14.18
N GLU A 105 -9.36 -1.00 -13.20
CA GLU A 105 -9.36 -0.23 -11.96
C GLU A 105 -8.07 -0.46 -11.17
N LEU A 106 -7.61 -1.71 -11.09
CA LEU A 106 -6.34 -2.04 -10.44
C LEU A 106 -5.17 -1.37 -11.16
N ALA A 107 -5.09 -1.48 -12.49
CA ALA A 107 -4.04 -0.85 -13.30
C ALA A 107 -4.00 0.66 -13.10
N LYS A 108 -5.17 1.32 -13.06
CA LYS A 108 -5.28 2.76 -12.79
C LYS A 108 -4.76 3.14 -11.40
N ARG A 109 -5.10 2.36 -10.36
CA ARG A 109 -4.63 2.59 -8.99
C ARG A 109 -3.13 2.38 -8.85
N LEU A 110 -2.56 1.45 -9.60
CA LEU A 110 -1.15 1.14 -9.59
C LEU A 110 -0.31 2.01 -10.53
N ALA A 111 -0.93 2.77 -11.43
CA ALA A 111 -0.20 3.62 -12.38
C ALA A 111 0.85 4.55 -11.73
N PRO A 112 0.61 5.20 -10.56
CA PRO A 112 1.60 6.03 -9.89
C PRO A 112 2.87 5.26 -9.47
N ILE A 113 2.79 3.93 -9.33
CA ILE A 113 3.94 3.09 -8.97
C ILE A 113 4.92 2.95 -10.14
N GLY A 114 4.45 3.14 -11.38
CA GLY A 114 5.27 2.99 -12.58
C GLY A 114 6.58 3.78 -12.54
N ALA A 115 6.55 5.01 -12.01
CA ALA A 115 7.74 5.85 -11.86
C ALA A 115 8.73 5.35 -10.77
N ALA A 116 8.26 4.49 -9.84
CA ALA A 116 9.05 4.00 -8.72
C ALA A 116 9.62 2.59 -8.94
N VAL A 117 9.15 1.86 -9.96
CA VAL A 117 9.65 0.50 -10.22
C VAL A 117 11.00 0.52 -10.92
N PRO A 118 11.89 -0.44 -10.61
CA PRO A 118 13.25 -0.47 -11.15
C PRO A 118 13.36 -0.67 -12.66
N ILE A 119 12.28 -1.13 -13.30
CA ILE A 119 12.23 -1.41 -14.75
C ILE A 119 11.93 -0.17 -15.59
N GLY A 120 11.56 0.95 -14.96
CA GLY A 120 11.19 2.19 -15.63
C GLY A 120 9.76 2.22 -16.18
N GLU A 121 9.23 3.43 -16.38
CA GLU A 121 7.82 3.66 -16.73
C GLU A 121 7.38 2.95 -18.01
N ARG A 122 8.21 3.00 -19.06
CA ARG A 122 7.89 2.39 -20.36
C ARG A 122 7.73 0.88 -20.23
N GLN A 123 8.72 0.23 -19.61
CA GLN A 123 8.69 -1.22 -19.45
C GLN A 123 7.57 -1.64 -18.49
N TYR A 124 7.26 -0.82 -17.48
CA TYR A 124 6.10 -1.03 -16.61
C TYR A 124 4.78 -0.96 -17.40
N ALA A 125 4.63 0.01 -18.30
CA ALA A 125 3.44 0.11 -19.15
C ALA A 125 3.30 -1.12 -20.08
N ASP A 126 4.41 -1.58 -20.66
CA ASP A 126 4.45 -2.79 -21.48
C ASP A 126 4.08 -4.04 -20.65
N LEU A 127 4.56 -4.12 -19.41
CA LEU A 127 4.22 -5.20 -18.46
C LEU A 127 2.72 -5.21 -18.15
N VAL A 128 2.12 -4.06 -17.87
CA VAL A 128 0.67 -3.94 -17.62
C VAL A 128 -0.13 -4.35 -18.86
N ALA A 129 0.32 -3.97 -20.07
CA ALA A 129 -0.33 -4.37 -21.31
C ALA A 129 -0.26 -5.89 -21.54
N GLU A 130 0.87 -6.51 -21.23
CA GLU A 130 1.04 -7.97 -21.33
C GLU A 130 0.18 -8.71 -20.30
N CYS A 131 0.11 -8.23 -19.06
CA CYS A 131 -0.78 -8.79 -18.04
C CYS A 131 -2.26 -8.74 -18.43
N ARG A 132 -2.67 -7.72 -19.18
CA ARG A 132 -4.05 -7.58 -19.66
C ARG A 132 -4.47 -8.69 -20.64
N GLN A 133 -3.53 -9.26 -21.37
CA GLN A 133 -3.75 -10.27 -22.40
C GLN A 133 -3.24 -11.65 -21.99
N LEU A 134 -2.96 -11.84 -20.69
CA LEU A 134 -2.33 -13.05 -20.17
C LEU A 134 -3.16 -14.31 -20.45
N ASP A 135 -4.47 -14.21 -20.45
CA ASP A 135 -5.41 -15.29 -20.79
C ASP A 135 -5.31 -15.76 -22.24
N GLN A 136 -4.76 -14.92 -23.14
CA GLN A 136 -4.56 -15.20 -24.57
C GLN A 136 -3.10 -15.55 -24.90
N ALA A 137 -2.20 -15.42 -23.93
CA ALA A 137 -0.77 -15.66 -24.14
C ALA A 137 -0.50 -17.16 -24.34
N LYS A 138 0.30 -17.47 -25.37
CA LYS A 138 0.75 -18.85 -25.63
C LYS A 138 1.81 -19.33 -24.65
N ASP A 139 2.58 -18.40 -24.10
CA ASP A 139 3.61 -18.63 -23.09
C ASP A 139 3.83 -17.35 -22.27
N VAL A 140 4.60 -17.44 -21.20
CA VAL A 140 4.87 -16.33 -20.28
C VAL A 140 6.28 -15.74 -20.44
N THR A 141 7.02 -16.11 -21.46
CA THR A 141 8.41 -15.70 -21.69
C THR A 141 8.54 -14.18 -21.75
N ARG A 142 7.65 -13.53 -22.50
CA ARG A 142 7.64 -12.06 -22.61
C ARG A 142 7.29 -11.40 -21.29
N LEU A 143 6.30 -11.93 -20.56
CA LEU A 143 5.95 -11.40 -19.22
C LEU A 143 7.14 -11.44 -18.28
N ILE A 144 7.86 -12.58 -18.23
CA ILE A 144 9.06 -12.74 -17.40
C ILE A 144 10.15 -11.75 -17.85
N ALA A 145 10.40 -11.61 -19.15
CA ALA A 145 11.38 -10.68 -19.67
C ALA A 145 11.09 -9.22 -19.25
N LEU A 146 9.82 -8.83 -19.22
CA LEU A 146 9.39 -7.50 -18.80
C LEU A 146 9.54 -7.25 -17.28
N THR A 147 9.70 -8.28 -16.46
CA THR A 147 9.99 -8.12 -15.02
C THR A 147 11.47 -7.94 -14.72
N CYS A 148 12.35 -8.20 -15.68
CA CYS A 148 13.78 -8.05 -15.53
C CYS A 148 14.25 -6.64 -15.97
N ARG A 149 15.26 -6.10 -15.29
CA ARG A 149 15.92 -4.87 -15.78
C ARG A 149 16.52 -5.13 -17.17
N ALA A 150 16.27 -4.24 -18.10
CA ALA A 150 17.10 -4.17 -19.31
C ALA A 150 18.55 -3.88 -18.88
N GLY A 151 19.45 -4.81 -19.19
CA GLY A 151 20.88 -4.68 -18.90
C GLY A 151 21.54 -3.54 -19.67
#